data_d7bdc38c82585805b45f31c58e9728ef
#
_entry.id   d7bdc38c82585805b45f31c58e9728ef
#
_cell.length_a   1.000
_cell.length_b   1.000
_cell.length_c   1.000
_cell.angle_alpha   90.00
_cell.angle_beta   90.00
_cell.angle_gamma   90.00
#
_symmetry.space_group_name_H-M   'P 1'
#
loop_
_entity.id
_entity.type
_entity.pdbx_description
1 polymer ?
#
loop_
_entity_poly.entity_id
_entity_poly.type
_entity_poly.pdbx_seq_one_letter_code
_entity_poly.pdbx_strand_id
1 'polypeptide(L)'
;MRYTLLLQAVTPIAHGDTVTGVDNQTNTRIFMRQGMLIDGKPARVPAISENALRAVLFRGPLHDDLLTRLNIGRGELPQSVVNLLFSGGNMAAGSKAPSDEITLGHQVKRLYPSLDLLGGAVDGFVLPRSRLRLAAWLVAREYLPALRLVAPALADEAASVSAYDMLTEETRTRGTGAESAGNQMLYTYETLAAGAKLLVEITLDPHTPDATRASVAHAMMCWDGYIGGQARQGRGRMAVLASDLPSADAYLAHIEAHRDAMRQGLATGGLGTAKLLCAPAK
;
A
#
# COMPACT_ATOMS: atom_id res chain seq x y z
N MET A 1 -14.91 12.00 4.44
CA MET A 1 -13.90 13.00 4.07
C MET A 1 -13.11 12.48 2.90
N ARG A 2 -12.71 13.36 1.97
CA ARG A 2 -11.99 12.94 0.75
C ARG A 2 -10.76 13.83 0.58
N TYR A 3 -9.65 13.21 0.19
CA TYR A 3 -8.38 13.86 -0.13
C TYR A 3 -7.87 13.31 -1.45
N THR A 4 -7.03 14.09 -2.11
CA THR A 4 -6.40 13.73 -3.38
C THR A 4 -4.88 13.85 -3.29
N LEU A 5 -4.18 12.99 -4.03
CA LEU A 5 -2.75 12.99 -4.17
C LEU A 5 -2.42 12.77 -5.65
N LEU A 6 -1.80 13.76 -6.29
CA LEU A 6 -1.33 13.64 -7.66
C LEU A 6 0.16 13.34 -7.66
N LEU A 7 0.51 12.20 -8.22
CA LEU A 7 1.89 11.69 -8.31
C LEU A 7 2.34 11.64 -9.76
N GLN A 8 3.65 11.81 -9.98
CA GLN A 8 4.27 11.61 -11.29
C GLN A 8 5.46 10.66 -11.16
N ALA A 9 5.54 9.68 -12.04
CA ALA A 9 6.67 8.78 -12.15
C ALA A 9 7.93 9.54 -12.62
N VAL A 10 8.96 9.56 -11.80
CA VAL A 10 10.29 10.12 -12.14
C VAL A 10 11.14 9.06 -12.83
N THR A 11 10.95 7.80 -12.42
CA THR A 11 11.58 6.63 -13.07
C THR A 11 10.50 5.59 -13.42
N PRO A 12 10.75 4.68 -14.36
CA PRO A 12 9.77 3.67 -14.76
C PRO A 12 9.30 2.85 -13.57
N ILE A 13 8.01 2.53 -13.53
CA ILE A 13 7.39 1.75 -12.44
C ILE A 13 7.26 0.28 -12.86
N ALA A 14 7.84 -0.63 -12.10
CA ALA A 14 7.60 -2.06 -12.23
C ALA A 14 6.48 -2.50 -11.29
N HIS A 15 5.34 -2.90 -11.85
CA HIS A 15 4.19 -3.41 -11.08
C HIS A 15 3.61 -4.61 -11.80
N GLY A 16 4.17 -5.79 -11.49
CA GLY A 16 3.85 -7.02 -12.19
C GLY A 16 2.49 -7.60 -11.79
N ASP A 17 1.80 -8.17 -12.78
CA ASP A 17 0.69 -9.09 -12.57
C ASP A 17 1.24 -10.50 -12.25
N THR A 18 0.47 -11.27 -11.51
CA THR A 18 0.82 -12.67 -11.16
C THR A 18 0.64 -13.65 -12.32
N VAL A 19 0.13 -13.20 -13.44
CA VAL A 19 -0.02 -14.05 -14.64
C VAL A 19 1.35 -14.21 -15.29
N THR A 20 2.05 -15.27 -14.93
CA THR A 20 3.21 -15.75 -15.67
C THR A 20 2.74 -16.23 -17.05
N GLY A 21 3.19 -15.56 -18.11
CA GLY A 21 3.03 -16.08 -19.47
C GLY A 21 3.72 -17.44 -19.56
N VAL A 22 2.97 -18.44 -20.02
CA VAL A 22 3.43 -19.82 -20.17
C VAL A 22 4.25 -19.91 -21.46
N ASP A 23 5.46 -19.35 -21.43
CA ASP A 23 6.43 -19.73 -22.45
C ASP A 23 7.76 -19.99 -21.73
N ASN A 24 8.20 -21.25 -21.76
CA ASN A 24 9.34 -21.75 -21.01
C ASN A 24 10.70 -21.15 -21.45
N GLN A 25 10.73 -20.21 -22.40
CA GLN A 25 11.95 -19.60 -22.93
C GLN A 25 12.10 -18.11 -22.63
N THR A 26 11.01 -17.38 -22.35
CA THR A 26 11.07 -15.97 -21.98
C THR A 26 10.18 -15.71 -20.77
N ASN A 27 10.80 -15.40 -19.64
CA ASN A 27 10.05 -14.95 -18.45
C ASN A 27 9.60 -13.49 -18.66
N THR A 28 8.45 -13.30 -19.31
CA THR A 28 7.83 -11.98 -19.48
C THR A 28 6.96 -11.68 -18.27
N ARG A 29 7.25 -10.59 -17.57
CA ARG A 29 6.40 -10.04 -16.53
C ARG A 29 5.61 -8.88 -17.12
N ILE A 30 4.31 -9.06 -17.26
CA ILE A 30 3.42 -8.01 -17.74
C ILE A 30 3.11 -7.02 -16.60
N PHE A 31 2.85 -5.77 -16.97
CA PHE A 31 2.34 -4.77 -16.04
C PHE A 31 0.92 -5.15 -15.59
N MET A 32 0.59 -4.86 -14.32
CA MET A 32 -0.74 -5.16 -13.78
C MET A 32 -1.83 -4.44 -14.60
N ARG A 33 -2.93 -5.16 -14.85
CA ARG A 33 -4.10 -4.65 -15.55
C ARG A 33 -5.37 -4.96 -14.77
N GLN A 34 -6.27 -3.98 -14.69
CA GLN A 34 -7.61 -4.19 -14.12
C GLN A 34 -8.68 -4.29 -15.21
N GLY A 35 -9.76 -5.00 -14.89
CA GLY A 35 -10.93 -5.09 -15.78
C GLY A 35 -11.73 -3.79 -15.75
N MET A 36 -12.05 -3.25 -16.92
CA MET A 36 -12.90 -2.06 -17.09
C MET A 36 -13.84 -2.27 -18.27
N LEU A 37 -14.93 -1.50 -18.33
CA LEU A 37 -15.75 -1.36 -19.53
C LEU A 37 -15.34 -0.08 -20.26
N ILE A 38 -14.89 -0.24 -21.52
CA ILE A 38 -14.60 0.88 -22.42
C ILE A 38 -15.59 0.77 -23.59
N ASP A 39 -16.40 1.78 -23.78
CA ASP A 39 -17.46 1.82 -24.80
C ASP A 39 -18.37 0.57 -24.76
N GLY A 40 -18.69 0.13 -23.53
CA GLY A 40 -19.54 -1.04 -23.27
C GLY A 40 -18.86 -2.39 -23.49
N LYS A 41 -17.57 -2.44 -23.80
CA LYS A 41 -16.80 -3.68 -24.01
C LYS A 41 -15.81 -3.91 -22.86
N PRO A 42 -15.68 -5.17 -22.36
CA PRO A 42 -14.67 -5.50 -21.37
C PRO A 42 -13.26 -5.28 -21.93
N ALA A 43 -12.42 -4.59 -21.15
CA ALA A 43 -11.01 -4.35 -21.47
C ALA A 43 -10.15 -4.54 -20.22
N ARG A 44 -8.87 -4.89 -20.38
CA ARG A 44 -7.88 -4.98 -19.31
C ARG A 44 -6.91 -3.80 -19.41
N VAL A 45 -7.10 -2.80 -18.58
CA VAL A 45 -6.40 -1.52 -18.61
C VAL A 45 -5.23 -1.51 -17.64
N PRO A 46 -4.04 -1.00 -18.01
CA PRO A 46 -2.91 -0.82 -17.09
C PRO A 46 -3.33 -0.07 -15.84
N ALA A 47 -2.95 -0.59 -14.66
CA ALA A 47 -3.36 -0.05 -13.37
C ALA A 47 -2.28 -0.27 -12.31
N ILE A 48 -2.35 0.50 -11.22
CA ILE A 48 -1.61 0.23 -9.98
C ILE A 48 -2.64 -0.16 -8.92
N SER A 49 -2.47 -1.32 -8.29
CA SER A 49 -3.46 -1.84 -7.35
C SER A 49 -3.53 -1.01 -6.07
N GLU A 50 -4.74 -0.80 -5.58
CA GLU A 50 -5.00 -0.10 -4.33
C GLU A 50 -4.34 -0.80 -3.13
N ASN A 51 -4.23 -2.13 -3.17
CA ASN A 51 -3.52 -2.89 -2.14
C ASN A 51 -2.02 -2.59 -2.11
N ALA A 52 -1.38 -2.47 -3.28
CA ALA A 52 0.02 -2.06 -3.38
C ALA A 52 0.20 -0.63 -2.87
N LEU A 53 -0.68 0.30 -3.27
CA LEU A 53 -0.66 1.68 -2.77
C LEU A 53 -0.87 1.75 -1.26
N ARG A 54 -1.84 0.99 -0.73
CA ARG A 54 -2.07 0.90 0.72
C ARG A 54 -0.83 0.43 1.48
N ALA A 55 -0.10 -0.53 0.93
CA ALA A 55 1.12 -1.06 1.55
C ALA A 55 2.25 -0.03 1.53
N VAL A 56 2.54 0.57 0.37
CA VAL A 56 3.72 1.44 0.20
C VAL A 56 3.51 2.87 0.67
N LEU A 57 2.29 3.42 0.54
CA LEU A 57 2.01 4.81 0.97
C LEU A 57 1.66 4.91 2.45
N PHE A 58 1.08 3.86 3.05
CA PHE A 58 0.53 3.97 4.40
C PHE A 58 1.09 2.93 5.36
N ARG A 59 1.00 1.63 5.03
CA ARG A 59 1.30 0.57 5.99
C ARG A 59 2.77 0.53 6.38
N GLY A 60 3.67 0.46 5.39
CA GLY A 60 5.12 0.48 5.63
C GLY A 60 5.54 1.75 6.37
N PRO A 61 5.32 2.94 5.78
CA PRO A 61 5.78 4.20 6.37
C PRO A 61 5.28 4.45 7.79
N LEU A 62 3.97 4.25 8.05
CA LEU A 62 3.39 4.47 9.39
C LEU A 62 3.96 3.54 10.45
N HIS A 63 4.15 2.26 10.10
CA HIS A 63 4.57 1.29 11.11
C HIS A 63 6.09 1.29 11.31
N ASP A 64 6.89 1.56 10.29
CA ASP A 64 8.34 1.73 10.45
C ASP A 64 8.66 2.99 11.29
N ASP A 65 7.97 4.11 11.04
CA ASP A 65 8.12 5.32 11.86
C ASP A 65 7.60 5.11 13.30
N LEU A 66 6.45 4.44 13.46
CA LEU A 66 5.91 4.12 14.79
C LEU A 66 6.93 3.31 15.61
N LEU A 67 7.51 2.26 15.05
CA LEU A 67 8.50 1.44 15.74
C LEU A 67 9.75 2.26 16.08
N THR A 68 10.20 3.10 15.18
CA THR A 68 11.34 4.02 15.41
C THR A 68 11.05 4.95 16.58
N ARG A 69 9.88 5.61 16.62
CA ARG A 69 9.48 6.51 17.70
C ARG A 69 9.34 5.81 19.05
N LEU A 70 8.87 4.58 19.04
CA LEU A 70 8.73 3.76 20.24
C LEU A 70 10.06 3.12 20.68
N ASN A 71 11.12 3.27 19.90
CA ASN A 71 12.42 2.62 20.10
C ASN A 71 12.27 1.09 20.27
N ILE A 72 11.60 0.46 19.30
CA ILE A 72 11.40 -0.99 19.23
C ILE A 72 11.98 -1.50 17.89
N GLY A 73 12.86 -2.48 17.96
CA GLY A 73 13.32 -3.20 16.77
C GLY A 73 12.23 -4.16 16.25
N ARG A 74 12.09 -4.26 14.91
CA ARG A 74 11.12 -5.21 14.31
C ARG A 74 11.33 -6.65 14.80
N GLY A 75 12.60 -7.06 15.05
CA GLY A 75 12.95 -8.38 15.56
C GLY A 75 12.60 -8.62 17.04
N GLU A 76 12.21 -7.58 17.78
CA GLU A 76 11.76 -7.67 19.18
C GLU A 76 10.26 -7.95 19.29
N LEU A 77 9.52 -7.84 18.17
CA LEU A 77 8.08 -8.02 18.16
C LEU A 77 7.69 -9.49 17.95
N PRO A 78 6.59 -9.94 18.58
CA PRO A 78 5.97 -11.20 18.22
C PRO A 78 5.61 -11.23 16.72
N GLN A 79 5.77 -12.40 16.09
CA GLN A 79 5.53 -12.54 14.64
C GLN A 79 4.09 -12.16 14.24
N SER A 80 3.09 -12.43 15.10
CA SER A 80 1.70 -12.04 14.89
C SER A 80 1.54 -10.51 14.80
N VAL A 81 2.27 -9.76 15.63
CA VAL A 81 2.28 -8.28 15.60
C VAL A 81 2.98 -7.78 14.33
N VAL A 82 4.11 -8.38 13.97
CA VAL A 82 4.80 -8.04 12.70
C VAL A 82 3.85 -8.25 11.51
N ASN A 83 3.17 -9.40 11.46
CA ASN A 83 2.21 -9.70 10.41
C ASN A 83 1.05 -8.69 10.41
N LEU A 84 0.50 -8.34 11.57
CA LEU A 84 -0.56 -7.33 11.68
C LEU A 84 -0.12 -5.98 11.12
N LEU A 85 1.03 -5.49 11.56
CA LEU A 85 1.53 -4.17 11.17
C LEU A 85 1.89 -4.12 9.68
N PHE A 86 2.61 -5.11 9.15
CA PHE A 86 3.20 -5.02 7.81
C PHE A 86 2.43 -5.77 6.71
N SER A 87 1.61 -6.77 7.08
CA SER A 87 0.79 -7.52 6.11
C SER A 87 -0.72 -7.34 6.29
N GLY A 88 -1.15 -6.66 7.36
CA GLY A 88 -2.56 -6.55 7.74
C GLY A 88 -3.08 -7.77 8.51
N GLY A 89 -2.17 -8.61 8.98
CA GLY A 89 -2.46 -9.84 9.70
C GLY A 89 -2.46 -11.08 8.81
N ASN A 90 -2.48 -12.23 9.46
CA ASN A 90 -2.59 -13.53 8.82
C ASN A 90 -3.64 -14.33 9.56
N MET A 91 -4.65 -14.84 8.87
CA MET A 91 -5.57 -15.84 9.39
C MET A 91 -5.05 -17.19 8.96
N ALA A 92 -4.46 -17.95 9.89
CA ALA A 92 -4.06 -19.33 9.58
C ALA A 92 -5.27 -20.16 9.22
N ALA A 93 -5.16 -20.99 8.19
CA ALA A 93 -6.18 -21.94 7.81
C ALA A 93 -6.44 -22.89 9.01
N GLY A 94 -7.67 -22.89 9.54
CA GLY A 94 -8.04 -23.68 10.74
C GLY A 94 -8.03 -22.91 12.06
N SER A 95 -7.74 -21.61 12.07
CA SER A 95 -7.94 -20.78 13.26
C SER A 95 -9.42 -20.77 13.68
N LYS A 96 -9.68 -20.78 14.99
CA LYS A 96 -11.05 -20.60 15.51
C LYS A 96 -11.66 -19.33 14.90
N ALA A 97 -12.97 -19.35 14.68
CA ALA A 97 -13.70 -18.16 14.24
C ALA A 97 -13.28 -16.94 15.08
N PRO A 98 -13.06 -15.78 14.45
CA PRO A 98 -12.68 -14.58 15.16
C PRO A 98 -13.66 -14.30 16.30
N SER A 99 -13.16 -13.94 17.49
CA SER A 99 -14.04 -13.52 18.56
C SER A 99 -14.65 -12.17 18.18
N ASP A 100 -15.96 -12.03 18.32
CA ASP A 100 -16.72 -10.79 18.06
C ASP A 100 -16.51 -9.74 19.17
N GLU A 101 -15.32 -9.65 19.73
CA GLU A 101 -15.01 -8.71 20.80
C GLU A 101 -14.84 -7.28 20.26
N ILE A 102 -15.95 -6.69 19.88
CA ILE A 102 -16.05 -5.34 19.35
C ILE A 102 -15.38 -4.31 20.28
N THR A 103 -15.62 -4.45 21.61
CA THR A 103 -15.04 -3.53 22.61
C THR A 103 -13.52 -3.55 22.59
N LEU A 104 -12.92 -4.73 22.50
CA LEU A 104 -11.48 -4.91 22.45
C LEU A 104 -10.88 -4.30 21.18
N GLY A 105 -11.53 -4.54 20.03
CA GLY A 105 -11.15 -3.93 18.77
C GLY A 105 -11.17 -2.41 18.80
N HIS A 106 -12.17 -1.83 19.44
CA HIS A 106 -12.23 -0.38 19.63
C HIS A 106 -11.15 0.16 20.54
N GLN A 107 -10.76 -0.57 21.60
CA GLN A 107 -9.64 -0.18 22.45
C GLN A 107 -8.31 -0.15 21.67
N VAL A 108 -8.01 -1.21 20.91
CA VAL A 108 -6.83 -1.27 20.04
C VAL A 108 -6.81 -0.11 19.04
N LYS A 109 -7.95 0.16 18.38
CA LYS A 109 -8.06 1.26 17.43
C LYS A 109 -7.87 2.64 18.05
N ARG A 110 -8.36 2.84 19.27
CA ARG A 110 -8.13 4.10 20.00
C ARG A 110 -6.66 4.30 20.35
N LEU A 111 -5.96 3.23 20.72
CA LEU A 111 -4.55 3.31 21.08
C LEU A 111 -3.66 3.45 19.83
N TYR A 112 -3.98 2.75 18.73
CA TYR A 112 -3.17 2.74 17.50
C TYR A 112 -3.94 3.34 16.32
N PRO A 113 -3.82 4.66 16.05
CA PRO A 113 -4.50 5.32 14.93
C PRO A 113 -4.16 4.71 13.56
N SER A 114 -2.94 4.19 13.38
CA SER A 114 -2.55 3.47 12.15
C SER A 114 -3.34 2.17 11.94
N LEU A 115 -3.65 1.43 13.00
CA LEU A 115 -4.51 0.25 12.94
C LEU A 115 -5.99 0.63 12.77
N ASP A 116 -6.44 1.76 13.33
CA ASP A 116 -7.79 2.29 13.02
C ASP A 116 -7.91 2.68 11.56
N LEU A 117 -6.87 3.31 10.98
CA LEU A 117 -6.83 3.67 9.58
C LEU A 117 -6.86 2.44 8.67
N LEU A 118 -6.00 1.47 8.91
CA LEU A 118 -5.69 0.37 7.99
C LEU A 118 -6.50 -0.90 8.25
N GLY A 119 -6.97 -1.10 9.49
CA GLY A 119 -7.57 -2.36 9.90
C GLY A 119 -6.55 -3.52 9.92
N GLY A 120 -7.01 -4.70 10.23
CA GLY A 120 -6.19 -5.91 10.21
C GLY A 120 -6.84 -7.07 10.94
N ALA A 121 -6.15 -8.21 10.96
CA ALA A 121 -6.56 -9.41 11.68
C ALA A 121 -5.35 -10.07 12.35
N VAL A 122 -5.56 -10.61 13.54
CA VAL A 122 -4.61 -11.48 14.24
C VAL A 122 -5.34 -12.78 14.56
N ASP A 123 -4.64 -13.88 14.72
CA ASP A 123 -5.25 -15.16 15.04
C ASP A 123 -6.28 -15.05 16.19
N GLY A 124 -7.52 -15.42 15.90
CA GLY A 124 -8.63 -15.35 16.84
C GLY A 124 -9.22 -13.96 17.09
N PHE A 125 -8.76 -12.91 16.39
CA PHE A 125 -9.25 -11.55 16.58
C PHE A 125 -9.22 -10.73 15.29
N VAL A 126 -10.33 -10.08 14.94
CA VAL A 126 -10.44 -9.20 13.79
C VAL A 126 -10.66 -7.77 14.26
N LEU A 127 -9.80 -6.85 13.85
CA LEU A 127 -10.03 -5.43 14.07
C LEU A 127 -11.25 -4.98 13.28
N PRO A 128 -12.07 -4.07 13.81
CA PRO A 128 -13.15 -3.48 13.07
C PRO A 128 -12.66 -2.89 11.72
N ARG A 129 -13.58 -2.76 10.77
CA ARG A 129 -13.31 -2.34 9.39
C ARG A 129 -12.34 -1.15 9.30
N SER A 130 -11.42 -1.21 8.35
CA SER A 130 -10.54 -0.09 7.96
C SER A 130 -11.35 1.16 7.65
N ARG A 131 -10.87 2.33 8.08
CA ARG A 131 -11.46 3.62 7.72
C ARG A 131 -10.98 4.15 6.39
N LEU A 132 -9.87 3.61 5.88
CA LEU A 132 -9.24 4.01 4.64
C LEU A 132 -9.85 3.26 3.45
N ARG A 133 -10.33 4.01 2.47
CA ARG A 133 -10.63 3.53 1.12
C ARG A 133 -9.75 4.29 0.14
N LEU A 134 -9.17 3.55 -0.80
CA LEU A 134 -8.34 4.10 -1.87
C LEU A 134 -8.99 3.82 -3.21
N ALA A 135 -8.84 4.77 -4.11
CA ALA A 135 -9.02 4.56 -5.53
C ALA A 135 -7.85 5.23 -6.26
N ALA A 136 -7.43 4.67 -7.37
CA ALA A 136 -6.29 5.19 -8.09
C ALA A 136 -6.51 5.07 -9.60
N TRP A 137 -6.15 6.12 -10.33
CA TRP A 137 -6.31 6.21 -11.77
C TRP A 137 -5.07 6.78 -12.41
N LEU A 138 -4.60 6.15 -13.46
CA LEU A 138 -3.64 6.79 -14.35
C LEU A 138 -4.32 7.99 -15.02
N VAL A 139 -3.57 9.09 -15.19
CA VAL A 139 -4.07 10.25 -15.95
C VAL A 139 -4.02 9.89 -17.44
N ALA A 140 -5.01 9.13 -17.89
CA ALA A 140 -5.10 8.53 -19.21
C ALA A 140 -6.56 8.43 -19.68
N ARG A 141 -6.73 8.29 -20.98
CA ARG A 141 -8.02 8.33 -21.70
C ARG A 141 -9.02 7.28 -21.17
N GLU A 142 -8.55 6.10 -20.85
CA GLU A 142 -9.38 5.00 -20.35
C GLU A 142 -10.02 5.33 -18.99
N TYR A 143 -9.40 6.20 -18.22
CA TYR A 143 -9.86 6.66 -16.91
C TYR A 143 -10.60 8.00 -16.94
N LEU A 144 -10.80 8.59 -18.10
CA LEU A 144 -11.42 9.89 -18.27
C LEU A 144 -12.79 10.03 -17.59
N PRO A 145 -13.70 9.03 -17.61
CA PRO A 145 -14.98 9.14 -16.90
C PRO A 145 -14.82 9.35 -15.40
N ALA A 146 -13.88 8.64 -14.76
CA ALA A 146 -13.60 8.79 -13.33
C ALA A 146 -12.90 10.13 -13.05
N LEU A 147 -11.90 10.50 -13.85
CA LEU A 147 -11.14 11.74 -13.68
C LEU A 147 -12.03 12.99 -13.82
N ARG A 148 -13.01 13.00 -14.73
CA ARG A 148 -13.98 14.08 -14.86
C ARG A 148 -14.81 14.30 -13.58
N LEU A 149 -15.07 13.23 -12.82
CA LEU A 149 -15.83 13.30 -11.57
C LEU A 149 -14.96 13.72 -10.38
N VAL A 150 -13.71 13.27 -10.33
CA VAL A 150 -12.84 13.41 -9.16
C VAL A 150 -11.87 14.59 -9.30
N ALA A 151 -11.32 14.80 -10.48
CA ALA A 151 -10.31 15.82 -10.78
C ALA A 151 -10.50 16.37 -12.21
N PRO A 152 -11.56 17.15 -12.48
CA PRO A 152 -11.89 17.63 -13.83
C PRO A 152 -10.75 18.43 -14.49
N ALA A 153 -9.88 19.07 -13.72
CA ALA A 153 -8.72 19.78 -14.24
C ALA A 153 -7.69 18.89 -14.98
N LEU A 154 -7.74 17.58 -14.75
CA LEU A 154 -6.87 16.60 -15.42
C LEU A 154 -7.51 15.99 -16.68
N ALA A 155 -8.74 16.36 -17.02
CA ALA A 155 -9.51 15.72 -18.07
C ALA A 155 -8.88 15.90 -19.47
N ASP A 156 -8.41 17.10 -19.79
CA ASP A 156 -7.79 17.39 -21.11
C ASP A 156 -6.47 16.65 -21.26
N GLU A 157 -5.66 16.62 -20.23
CA GLU A 157 -4.42 15.84 -20.23
C GLU A 157 -4.70 14.34 -20.38
N ALA A 158 -5.66 13.83 -19.61
CA ALA A 158 -6.04 12.42 -19.68
C ALA A 158 -6.58 12.02 -21.05
N ALA A 159 -7.33 12.90 -21.73
CA ALA A 159 -7.85 12.64 -23.07
C ALA A 159 -6.75 12.50 -24.13
N SER A 160 -5.58 13.09 -23.90
CA SER A 160 -4.49 13.16 -24.86
C SER A 160 -3.61 11.91 -24.94
N VAL A 161 -3.65 11.03 -23.92
CA VAL A 161 -2.75 9.87 -23.82
C VAL A 161 -3.50 8.61 -23.40
N SER A 162 -3.15 7.46 -24.00
CA SER A 162 -3.68 6.15 -23.58
C SER A 162 -2.81 5.54 -22.50
N ALA A 163 -3.43 4.83 -21.53
CA ALA A 163 -2.70 4.06 -20.52
C ALA A 163 -1.82 2.96 -21.15
N TYR A 164 -2.21 2.44 -22.31
CA TYR A 164 -1.40 1.45 -23.03
C TYR A 164 -0.15 2.06 -23.66
N ASP A 165 -0.22 3.32 -24.12
CA ASP A 165 0.92 4.04 -24.68
C ASP A 165 1.95 4.45 -23.61
N MET A 166 1.56 4.38 -22.33
CA MET A 166 2.47 4.59 -21.21
C MET A 166 3.29 3.35 -20.85
N LEU A 167 3.00 2.18 -21.43
CA LEU A 167 3.76 0.97 -21.17
C LEU A 167 5.03 0.92 -22.03
N THR A 168 6.13 0.51 -21.41
CA THR A 168 7.41 0.27 -22.07
C THR A 168 7.91 -1.11 -21.72
N GLU A 169 8.58 -1.76 -22.67
CA GLU A 169 9.22 -3.05 -22.45
C GLU A 169 10.72 -2.86 -22.23
N GLU A 170 11.24 -3.52 -21.21
CA GLU A 170 12.67 -3.60 -20.94
C GLU A 170 13.11 -5.07 -20.90
N THR A 171 14.07 -5.41 -21.75
CA THR A 171 14.70 -6.73 -21.73
C THR A 171 16.01 -6.66 -20.98
N ARG A 172 16.23 -7.59 -20.05
CA ARG A 172 17.46 -7.73 -19.27
C ARG A 172 18.00 -9.15 -19.37
N THR A 173 19.33 -9.25 -19.48
CA THR A 173 20.05 -10.51 -19.35
C THR A 173 20.53 -10.68 -17.91
N ARG A 174 20.31 -11.83 -17.31
CA ARG A 174 20.97 -12.21 -16.07
C ARG A 174 22.19 -13.03 -16.43
N GLY A 175 23.39 -12.47 -16.27
CA GLY A 175 24.63 -13.23 -16.33
C GLY A 175 24.68 -14.18 -15.12
N THR A 176 24.68 -15.47 -15.35
CA THR A 176 25.15 -16.45 -14.37
C THR A 176 26.68 -16.40 -14.42
N GLY A 177 27.30 -16.09 -13.28
CA GLY A 177 28.76 -15.98 -13.18
C GLY A 177 29.51 -17.16 -13.81
N ALA A 178 30.67 -16.84 -14.35
CA ALA A 178 31.62 -17.68 -15.06
C ALA A 178 31.46 -19.20 -14.86
N GLU A 179 31.13 -19.90 -15.92
CA GLU A 179 31.35 -21.29 -16.25
C GLU A 179 30.23 -22.05 -16.97
N SER A 180 29.08 -21.43 -17.24
CA SER A 180 28.10 -22.02 -18.16
C SER A 180 27.85 -21.09 -19.37
N ALA A 181 28.74 -21.18 -20.34
CA ALA A 181 28.53 -20.70 -21.70
C ALA A 181 27.29 -21.42 -22.28
N GLY A 182 26.13 -20.77 -22.28
CA GLY A 182 24.99 -21.32 -23.01
C GLY A 182 23.60 -20.83 -22.67
N ASN A 183 23.28 -20.47 -21.43
CA ASN A 183 21.91 -20.06 -21.10
C ASN A 183 21.88 -18.69 -20.40
N GLN A 184 21.95 -17.62 -21.19
CA GLN A 184 21.52 -16.31 -20.72
C GLN A 184 19.99 -16.31 -20.64
N MET A 185 19.43 -16.28 -19.44
CA MET A 185 18.00 -16.08 -19.27
C MET A 185 17.64 -14.63 -19.60
N LEU A 186 16.87 -14.44 -20.64
CA LEU A 186 16.26 -13.16 -21.00
C LEU A 186 15.00 -12.94 -20.16
N TYR A 187 14.95 -11.81 -19.48
CA TYR A 187 13.76 -11.38 -18.74
C TYR A 187 13.21 -10.12 -19.39
N THR A 188 11.98 -10.18 -19.87
CA THR A 188 11.27 -8.99 -20.37
C THR A 188 10.30 -8.52 -19.29
N TYR A 189 10.31 -7.22 -19.01
CA TYR A 189 9.41 -6.57 -18.06
C TYR A 189 8.65 -5.47 -18.77
N GLU A 190 7.33 -5.50 -18.68
CA GLU A 190 6.54 -4.29 -18.92
C GLU A 190 6.65 -3.37 -17.69
N THR A 191 6.88 -2.09 -17.95
CA THR A 191 6.93 -1.04 -16.93
C THR A 191 6.09 0.15 -17.38
N LEU A 192 5.55 0.89 -16.41
CA LEU A 192 4.93 2.17 -16.68
C LEU A 192 6.05 3.22 -16.86
N ALA A 193 6.01 3.96 -17.94
CA ALA A 193 7.05 4.92 -18.32
C ALA A 193 7.21 6.05 -17.28
N ALA A 194 8.41 6.59 -17.17
CA ALA A 194 8.65 7.86 -16.49
C ALA A 194 7.80 8.97 -17.14
N GLY A 195 7.31 9.92 -16.34
CA GLY A 195 6.38 10.96 -16.79
C GLY A 195 4.91 10.60 -16.59
N ALA A 196 4.55 9.31 -16.50
CA ALA A 196 3.17 8.89 -16.23
C ALA A 196 2.67 9.48 -14.90
N LYS A 197 1.43 9.98 -14.90
CA LYS A 197 0.79 10.54 -13.72
C LYS A 197 -0.26 9.59 -13.15
N LEU A 198 -0.33 9.56 -11.82
CA LEU A 198 -1.27 8.77 -11.04
C LEU A 198 -2.03 9.68 -10.09
N LEU A 199 -3.35 9.71 -10.20
CA LEU A 199 -4.23 10.33 -9.20
C LEU A 199 -4.65 9.26 -8.19
N VAL A 200 -4.42 9.53 -6.91
CA VAL A 200 -4.88 8.69 -5.80
C VAL A 200 -5.96 9.45 -5.02
N GLU A 201 -7.14 8.91 -4.93
CA GLU A 201 -8.21 9.39 -4.04
C GLU A 201 -8.17 8.61 -2.73
N ILE A 202 -8.16 9.36 -1.64
CA ILE A 202 -8.14 8.84 -0.27
C ILE A 202 -9.46 9.22 0.37
N THR A 203 -10.32 8.23 0.64
CA THR A 203 -11.60 8.46 1.30
C THR A 203 -11.55 7.89 2.72
N LEU A 204 -11.89 8.73 3.70
CA LEU A 204 -12.03 8.36 5.11
C LEU A 204 -13.50 8.40 5.53
N ASP A 205 -13.87 7.54 6.48
CA ASP A 205 -15.19 7.57 7.08
C ASP A 205 -15.45 8.95 7.74
N PRO A 206 -16.69 9.46 7.73
CA PRO A 206 -17.02 10.79 8.28
C PRO A 206 -16.65 10.96 9.76
N HIS A 207 -16.74 9.88 10.54
CA HIS A 207 -16.45 9.86 11.99
C HIS A 207 -15.03 9.37 12.31
N THR A 208 -14.07 9.57 11.38
CA THR A 208 -12.67 9.23 11.62
C THR A 208 -12.07 10.17 12.68
N PRO A 209 -11.49 9.66 13.78
CA PRO A 209 -10.83 10.48 14.79
C PRO A 209 -9.70 11.32 14.20
N ASP A 210 -9.41 12.46 14.82
CA ASP A 210 -8.40 13.40 14.32
C ASP A 210 -7.00 12.79 14.23
N ALA A 211 -6.58 12.01 15.23
CA ALA A 211 -5.30 11.31 15.18
C ALA A 211 -5.24 10.29 14.02
N THR A 212 -6.32 9.54 13.77
CA THR A 212 -6.41 8.60 12.65
C THR A 212 -6.41 9.35 11.30
N ARG A 213 -7.09 10.48 11.21
CA ARG A 213 -7.09 11.33 10.01
C ARG A 213 -5.71 11.91 9.73
N ALA A 214 -5.04 12.43 10.76
CA ALA A 214 -3.71 13.01 10.68
C ALA A 214 -2.63 11.97 10.30
N SER A 215 -2.85 10.69 10.60
CA SER A 215 -1.93 9.61 10.21
C SER A 215 -1.78 9.48 8.69
N VAL A 216 -2.76 9.90 7.90
CA VAL A 216 -2.68 9.91 6.43
C VAL A 216 -1.57 10.86 5.95
N ALA A 217 -1.54 12.09 6.48
CA ALA A 217 -0.49 13.05 6.14
C ALA A 217 0.88 12.60 6.66
N HIS A 218 0.91 12.06 7.89
CA HIS A 218 2.15 11.55 8.47
C HIS A 218 2.75 10.39 7.65
N ALA A 219 1.91 9.51 7.13
CA ALA A 219 2.36 8.44 6.23
C ALA A 219 3.11 8.99 5.02
N MET A 220 2.58 10.06 4.40
CA MET A 220 3.22 10.70 3.25
C MET A 220 4.53 11.42 3.60
N MET A 221 4.67 11.92 4.82
CA MET A 221 5.95 12.49 5.30
C MET A 221 7.03 11.42 5.49
N CYS A 222 6.63 10.20 5.85
CA CYS A 222 7.53 9.07 6.08
C CYS A 222 7.74 8.18 4.85
N TRP A 223 6.95 8.41 3.77
CA TRP A 223 7.05 7.62 2.55
C TRP A 223 8.39 7.90 1.83
N ASP A 224 9.05 6.83 1.40
CA ASP A 224 10.36 6.89 0.73
C ASP A 224 10.32 7.39 -0.73
N GLY A 225 9.12 7.67 -1.26
CA GLY A 225 8.93 8.19 -2.61
C GLY A 225 8.92 7.11 -3.70
N TYR A 226 8.75 5.82 -3.36
CA TYR A 226 8.74 4.74 -4.34
C TYR A 226 7.41 4.00 -4.39
N ILE A 227 7.00 3.57 -5.58
CA ILE A 227 5.83 2.71 -5.85
C ILE A 227 6.26 1.53 -6.71
N GLY A 228 5.69 0.37 -6.43
CA GLY A 228 5.94 -0.86 -7.20
C GLY A 228 7.16 -1.63 -6.74
N GLY A 229 7.59 -2.56 -7.58
CA GLY A 229 8.75 -3.42 -7.33
C GLY A 229 10.06 -2.82 -7.82
N GLN A 230 11.16 -3.45 -7.43
CA GLN A 230 12.50 -3.12 -7.91
C GLN A 230 13.02 -1.70 -7.52
N ALA A 231 12.54 -1.15 -6.40
CA ALA A 231 13.00 0.15 -5.88
C ALA A 231 14.53 0.18 -5.67
N ARG A 232 15.13 -0.93 -5.20
CA ARG A 232 16.60 -1.05 -5.07
C ARG A 232 17.36 -0.94 -6.39
N GLN A 233 16.68 -1.08 -7.52
CA GLN A 233 17.22 -0.91 -8.88
C GLN A 233 16.89 0.49 -9.44
N GLY A 234 16.38 1.40 -8.61
CA GLY A 234 16.04 2.78 -8.97
C GLY A 234 14.70 2.93 -9.70
N ARG A 235 13.85 1.90 -9.72
CA ARG A 235 12.52 1.95 -10.35
C ARG A 235 11.46 2.44 -9.40
N GLY A 236 10.42 3.07 -9.93
CA GLY A 236 9.22 3.46 -9.21
C GLY A 236 9.36 4.73 -8.37
N ARG A 237 10.42 5.54 -8.58
CA ARG A 237 10.53 6.84 -7.92
C ARG A 237 9.44 7.77 -8.41
N MET A 238 8.74 8.39 -7.45
CA MET A 238 7.63 9.31 -7.70
C MET A 238 7.93 10.72 -7.20
N ALA A 239 7.35 11.70 -7.82
CA ALA A 239 7.24 13.07 -7.33
C ALA A 239 5.77 13.36 -6.95
N VAL A 240 5.57 14.05 -5.83
CA VAL A 240 4.26 14.59 -5.45
C VAL A 240 4.07 15.91 -6.18
N LEU A 241 3.09 16.01 -7.07
CA LEU A 241 2.76 17.22 -7.82
C LEU A 241 1.75 18.09 -7.08
N ALA A 242 0.77 17.47 -6.44
CA ALA A 242 -0.25 18.15 -5.65
C ALA A 242 -0.79 17.23 -4.56
N SER A 243 -1.21 17.84 -3.44
CA SER A 243 -1.78 17.14 -2.29
C SER A 243 -2.64 18.11 -1.46
N ASP A 244 -3.80 17.66 -1.01
CA ASP A 244 -4.72 18.39 -0.12
C ASP A 244 -4.85 17.72 1.26
N LEU A 245 -3.82 16.97 1.69
CA LEU A 245 -3.81 16.21 2.94
C LEU A 245 -3.88 17.10 4.18
N PRO A 246 -4.43 16.60 5.31
CA PRO A 246 -4.51 17.34 6.57
C PRO A 246 -3.11 17.52 7.21
N SER A 247 -3.02 18.27 8.33
CA SER A 247 -1.80 18.28 9.17
C SER A 247 -1.58 16.92 9.85
N ALA A 248 -0.31 16.57 10.10
CA ALA A 248 0.09 15.37 10.83
C ALA A 248 0.11 15.54 12.36
N ASP A 249 -0.07 16.76 12.88
CA ASP A 249 0.19 17.12 14.28
C ASP A 249 -0.62 16.29 15.28
N ALA A 250 -1.90 16.06 15.01
CA ALA A 250 -2.75 15.27 15.91
C ALA A 250 -2.29 13.81 16.03
N TYR A 251 -1.70 13.22 14.99
CA TYR A 251 -1.13 11.87 15.05
C TYR A 251 0.13 11.85 15.92
N LEU A 252 1.02 12.81 15.73
CA LEU A 252 2.26 12.92 16.50
C LEU A 252 1.99 13.16 17.98
N ALA A 253 1.09 14.09 18.30
CA ALA A 253 0.66 14.36 19.67
C ALA A 253 0.04 13.11 20.34
N HIS A 254 -0.74 12.32 19.58
CA HIS A 254 -1.34 11.09 20.08
C HIS A 254 -0.28 10.02 20.41
N ILE A 255 0.72 9.83 19.54
CA ILE A 255 1.82 8.89 19.82
C ILE A 255 2.57 9.30 21.09
N GLU A 256 2.90 10.58 21.22
CA GLU A 256 3.64 11.06 22.39
C GLU A 256 2.85 10.87 23.69
N ALA A 257 1.56 11.16 23.66
CA ALA A 257 0.68 10.99 24.84
C ALA A 257 0.49 9.52 25.26
N HIS A 258 0.63 8.56 24.32
CA HIS A 258 0.36 7.14 24.57
C HIS A 258 1.59 6.25 24.40
N ARG A 259 2.78 6.83 24.32
CA ARG A 259 4.04 6.17 23.95
C ARG A 259 4.30 4.88 24.74
N ASP A 260 4.24 4.95 26.07
CA ASP A 260 4.56 3.81 26.93
C ASP A 260 3.52 2.68 26.80
N ALA A 261 2.23 3.03 26.71
CA ALA A 261 1.15 2.07 26.52
C ALA A 261 1.28 1.36 25.15
N MET A 262 1.58 2.11 24.09
CA MET A 262 1.82 1.55 22.76
C MET A 262 3.03 0.63 22.76
N ARG A 263 4.15 1.07 23.35
CA ARG A 263 5.39 0.29 23.44
C ARG A 263 5.14 -1.04 24.15
N GLN A 264 4.53 -0.99 25.32
CA GLN A 264 4.20 -2.20 26.09
C GLN A 264 3.26 -3.12 25.31
N GLY A 265 2.20 -2.57 24.69
CA GLY A 265 1.24 -3.33 23.93
C GLY A 265 1.83 -4.07 22.73
N LEU A 266 2.74 -3.43 21.99
CA LEU A 266 3.42 -4.05 20.85
C LEU A 266 4.43 -5.11 21.31
N ALA A 267 5.27 -4.80 22.29
CA ALA A 267 6.31 -5.70 22.80
C ALA A 267 5.75 -7.00 23.38
N THR A 268 4.60 -6.92 24.06
CA THR A 268 3.95 -8.10 24.67
C THR A 268 3.04 -8.86 23.70
N GLY A 269 2.72 -8.29 22.55
CA GLY A 269 1.72 -8.82 21.62
C GLY A 269 0.27 -8.62 22.09
N GLY A 270 0.07 -8.03 23.27
CA GLY A 270 -1.26 -7.79 23.84
C GLY A 270 -1.97 -6.57 23.29
N LEU A 271 -1.31 -5.76 22.48
CA LEU A 271 -1.86 -4.53 21.89
C LEU A 271 -2.59 -3.63 22.91
N GLY A 272 -2.16 -3.67 24.19
CA GLY A 272 -2.80 -2.93 25.29
C GLY A 272 -4.03 -3.60 25.88
N THR A 273 -4.26 -4.89 25.61
CA THR A 273 -5.42 -5.64 26.11
C THR A 273 -5.00 -6.94 26.78
N ALA A 274 -5.59 -7.27 27.94
CA ALA A 274 -5.24 -8.47 28.72
C ALA A 274 -5.51 -9.81 27.98
N LYS A 275 -6.43 -9.83 27.01
CA LYS A 275 -6.82 -11.05 26.27
C LYS A 275 -5.90 -11.46 25.15
N LEU A 276 -5.26 -10.50 24.49
CA LEU A 276 -4.27 -10.79 23.43
C LEU A 276 -2.94 -11.29 24.01
N LEU A 277 -2.74 -11.16 25.33
CA LEU A 277 -1.58 -11.70 26.05
C LEU A 277 -1.64 -13.23 26.23
N CYS A 278 -2.79 -13.86 26.02
CA CYS A 278 -3.03 -15.27 26.36
C CYS A 278 -3.05 -16.23 25.17
N ALA A 279 -2.64 -15.81 23.97
CA ALA A 279 -2.48 -16.76 22.88
C ALA A 279 -1.19 -17.56 23.10
N PRO A 280 -1.26 -18.90 23.34
CA PRO A 280 -0.04 -19.69 23.54
C PRO A 280 0.80 -19.66 22.27
N ALA A 281 2.08 -19.36 22.42
CA ALA A 281 3.07 -19.62 21.38
C ALA A 281 3.02 -21.12 21.07
N LYS A 282 2.67 -21.47 19.83
CA LYS A 282 2.82 -22.81 19.27
C LYS A 282 4.09 -22.87 18.48
#